data_1185401fe22b8085b3da1915e6a79f96
#
_entry.id   1185401fe22b8085b3da1915e6a79f96
#
_cell.length_a   1.000
_cell.length_b   1.000
_cell.length_c   1.000
_cell.angle_alpha   90.00
_cell.angle_beta   90.00
_cell.angle_gamma   90.00
#
_symmetry.space_group_name_H-M   'P 1'
#
loop_
_entity.id
_entity.type
_entity.pdbx_description
1 polymer ?
#
loop_
_entity_poly.entity_id
_entity_poly.type
_entity_poly.pdbx_seq_one_letter_code
_entity_poly.pdbx_strand_id
1 'polypeptide(L)'
;AEIREAERADIAAHLHDSVLQTLTLIRKRADEPAAVARLARSQERELRAWLYTDRPEAGTSAADAVRDLVGEIEDRYGADVELVVVGDRVPDRATEVIVAAAREALSNAVRHGAPPVSVYAELSDRRMEVFVRDRGPGFDLDAVAPDRHGVRESIIARMDRHGGTGAVRRLAQ
;
A
#
# COMPACT_ATOMS: atom_id res chain seq x y z
N ALA A 1 -26.74 -2.26 -26.73
CA ALA A 1 -25.51 -1.65 -27.30
C ALA A 1 -25.40 -0.19 -26.87
N GLU A 2 -26.45 0.61 -26.98
CA GLU A 2 -26.44 2.07 -26.71
C GLU A 2 -26.10 2.44 -25.25
N ILE A 3 -26.53 1.66 -24.27
CA ILE A 3 -26.26 1.94 -22.85
C ILE A 3 -24.77 1.77 -22.53
N ARG A 4 -24.10 0.79 -23.11
CA ARG A 4 -22.66 0.58 -22.93
C ARG A 4 -21.79 1.63 -23.62
N GLU A 5 -22.26 2.20 -24.72
CA GLU A 5 -21.56 3.28 -25.42
C GLU A 5 -21.69 4.61 -24.66
N ALA A 6 -22.86 4.92 -24.13
CA ALA A 6 -23.08 6.10 -23.30
C ALA A 6 -22.24 6.04 -21.99
N GLU A 7 -22.21 4.88 -21.36
CA GLU A 7 -21.41 4.64 -20.14
C GLU A 7 -19.89 4.78 -20.39
N ARG A 8 -19.41 4.29 -21.54
CA ARG A 8 -18.01 4.47 -21.97
C ARG A 8 -17.67 5.91 -22.28
N ALA A 9 -18.58 6.66 -22.88
CA ALA A 9 -18.39 8.07 -23.18
C ALA A 9 -18.32 8.93 -21.89
N ASP A 10 -19.15 8.63 -20.92
CA ASP A 10 -19.18 9.31 -19.62
C ASP A 10 -17.89 9.04 -18.82
N ILE A 11 -17.44 7.79 -18.81
CA ILE A 11 -16.18 7.37 -18.21
C ILE A 11 -14.99 8.09 -18.89
N ALA A 12 -14.97 8.13 -20.22
CA ALA A 12 -13.90 8.78 -20.96
C ALA A 12 -13.84 10.29 -20.68
N ALA A 13 -14.99 10.95 -20.57
CA ALA A 13 -15.06 12.37 -20.23
C ALA A 13 -14.56 12.66 -18.82
N HIS A 14 -14.94 11.83 -17.84
CA HIS A 14 -14.50 11.97 -16.47
C HIS A 14 -12.99 11.74 -16.31
N LEU A 15 -12.46 10.70 -16.96
CA LEU A 15 -11.02 10.44 -16.99
C LEU A 15 -10.24 11.58 -17.64
N HIS A 16 -10.74 12.13 -18.75
CA HIS A 16 -10.11 13.24 -19.43
C HIS A 16 -10.03 14.48 -18.52
N ASP A 17 -11.10 14.82 -17.82
CA ASP A 17 -11.14 15.97 -16.90
C ASP A 17 -10.22 15.75 -15.69
N SER A 18 -10.22 14.57 -15.11
CA SER A 18 -9.35 14.21 -13.98
C SER A 18 -7.87 14.27 -14.35
N VAL A 19 -7.50 13.72 -15.51
CA VAL A 19 -6.12 13.74 -16.02
C VAL A 19 -5.66 15.18 -16.29
N LEU A 20 -6.48 15.97 -16.96
CA LEU A 20 -6.15 17.38 -17.26
C LEU A 20 -5.99 18.21 -15.98
N GLN A 21 -6.85 18.00 -14.99
CA GLN A 21 -6.75 18.67 -13.71
C GLN A 21 -5.45 18.31 -12.98
N THR A 22 -5.10 17.02 -12.94
CA THR A 22 -3.86 16.56 -12.31
C THR A 22 -2.62 17.08 -13.02
N LEU A 23 -2.59 17.06 -14.36
CA LEU A 23 -1.49 17.62 -15.14
C LEU A 23 -1.33 19.14 -14.91
N THR A 24 -2.44 19.85 -14.77
CA THR A 24 -2.43 21.28 -14.44
C THR A 24 -1.82 21.53 -13.05
N LEU A 25 -2.17 20.71 -12.06
CA LEU A 25 -1.60 20.81 -10.73
C LEU A 25 -0.10 20.47 -10.71
N ILE A 26 0.32 19.43 -11.44
CA ILE A 26 1.74 19.07 -11.60
C ILE A 26 2.51 20.25 -12.22
N ARG A 27 1.98 20.86 -13.25
CA ARG A 27 2.62 22.02 -13.89
C ARG A 27 2.75 23.23 -12.93
N LYS A 28 1.74 23.47 -12.10
CA LYS A 28 1.76 24.56 -11.11
C LYS A 28 2.73 24.32 -9.97
N ARG A 29 3.06 23.06 -9.68
CA ARG A 29 3.97 22.64 -8.60
C ARG A 29 5.24 21.98 -9.10
N ALA A 30 5.66 22.32 -10.31
CA ALA A 30 6.83 21.71 -10.96
C ALA A 30 8.13 21.93 -10.17
N ASP A 31 8.20 22.95 -9.34
CA ASP A 31 9.30 23.26 -8.43
C ASP A 31 9.27 22.47 -7.11
N GLU A 32 8.20 21.70 -6.88
CA GLU A 32 8.02 20.84 -5.71
C GLU A 32 8.06 19.34 -6.11
N PRO A 33 9.23 18.70 -6.27
CA PRO A 33 9.32 17.33 -6.76
C PRO A 33 8.49 16.30 -5.98
N ALA A 34 8.42 16.46 -4.66
CA ALA A 34 7.64 15.59 -3.80
C ALA A 34 6.13 15.73 -4.07
N ALA A 35 5.63 16.93 -4.31
CA ALA A 35 4.23 17.17 -4.68
C ALA A 35 3.89 16.61 -6.05
N VAL A 36 4.77 16.78 -7.03
CA VAL A 36 4.64 16.21 -8.37
C VAL A 36 4.58 14.68 -8.31
N ALA A 37 5.45 14.05 -7.55
CA ALA A 37 5.46 12.61 -7.38
C ALA A 37 4.18 12.08 -6.74
N ARG A 38 3.63 12.76 -5.72
CA ARG A 38 2.35 12.40 -5.10
C ARG A 38 1.18 12.51 -6.07
N LEU A 39 1.10 13.60 -6.83
CA LEU A 39 0.05 13.82 -7.83
C LEU A 39 0.11 12.77 -8.94
N ALA A 40 1.30 12.44 -9.42
CA ALA A 40 1.50 11.41 -10.43
C ALA A 40 1.07 10.02 -9.94
N ARG A 41 1.43 9.64 -8.71
CA ARG A 41 1.00 8.37 -8.11
C ARG A 41 -0.51 8.31 -7.89
N SER A 42 -1.11 9.38 -7.42
CA SER A 42 -2.56 9.46 -7.23
C SER A 42 -3.30 9.27 -8.55
N GLN A 43 -2.82 9.93 -9.62
CA GLN A 43 -3.39 9.79 -10.96
C GLN A 43 -3.21 8.38 -11.52
N GLU A 44 -2.06 7.76 -11.31
CA GLU A 44 -1.81 6.37 -11.73
C GLU A 44 -2.79 5.39 -11.05
N ARG A 45 -3.04 5.55 -9.74
CA ARG A 45 -4.02 4.73 -9.02
C ARG A 45 -5.43 4.91 -9.57
N GLU A 46 -5.83 6.14 -9.82
CA GLU A 46 -7.15 6.44 -10.39
C GLU A 46 -7.31 5.83 -11.78
N LEU A 47 -6.32 5.99 -12.66
CA LEU A 47 -6.34 5.38 -13.99
C LEU A 47 -6.38 3.85 -13.92
N ARG A 48 -5.64 3.24 -13.02
CA ARG A 48 -5.70 1.78 -12.83
C ARG A 48 -7.08 1.34 -12.34
N ALA A 49 -7.69 2.04 -11.41
CA ALA A 49 -9.03 1.73 -10.94
C ALA A 49 -10.05 1.76 -12.09
N TRP A 50 -9.93 2.70 -13.01
CA TRP A 50 -10.80 2.82 -14.18
C TRP A 50 -10.53 1.79 -15.28
N LEU A 51 -9.26 1.55 -15.62
CA LEU A 51 -8.88 0.59 -16.66
C LEU A 51 -9.23 -0.86 -16.29
N TYR A 52 -9.37 -1.12 -15.02
CA TYR A 52 -9.71 -2.45 -14.50
C TYR A 52 -11.15 -2.53 -13.97
N THR A 53 -12.06 -1.70 -14.47
CA THR A 53 -13.51 -1.79 -14.17
C THR A 53 -14.15 -3.12 -14.61
N ASP A 54 -13.49 -3.88 -15.49
CA ASP A 54 -13.83 -5.28 -15.80
C ASP A 54 -13.22 -6.28 -14.79
N ARG A 55 -12.61 -5.79 -13.69
CA ARG A 55 -12.13 -6.67 -12.61
C ARG A 55 -13.31 -7.29 -11.86
N PRO A 56 -13.11 -8.53 -11.41
CA PRO A 56 -13.99 -9.08 -10.39
C PRO A 56 -14.14 -8.06 -9.26
N GLU A 57 -15.32 -8.02 -8.68
CA GLU A 57 -15.78 -7.08 -7.63
C GLU A 57 -14.67 -6.69 -6.63
N ALA A 58 -14.68 -5.44 -6.19
CA ALA A 58 -13.76 -4.96 -5.15
C ALA A 58 -13.71 -5.95 -3.97
N GLY A 59 -12.53 -6.40 -3.61
CA GLY A 59 -12.33 -7.41 -2.56
C GLY A 59 -12.03 -8.82 -3.05
N THR A 60 -11.86 -9.04 -4.37
CA THR A 60 -11.54 -10.37 -4.92
C THR A 60 -10.04 -10.61 -5.16
N SER A 61 -9.20 -9.61 -4.93
CA SER A 61 -7.75 -9.68 -5.12
C SER A 61 -7.00 -9.25 -3.87
N ALA A 62 -6.22 -10.16 -3.31
CA ALA A 62 -5.32 -9.87 -2.19
C ALA A 62 -4.16 -8.96 -2.60
N ALA A 63 -3.69 -9.08 -3.84
CA ALA A 63 -2.67 -8.18 -4.39
C ALA A 63 -3.16 -6.73 -4.43
N ASP A 64 -4.41 -6.51 -4.81
CA ASP A 64 -5.02 -5.17 -4.79
C ASP A 64 -5.16 -4.63 -3.37
N ALA A 65 -5.51 -5.47 -2.40
CA ALA A 65 -5.58 -5.07 -0.99
C ALA A 65 -4.22 -4.57 -0.48
N VAL A 66 -3.11 -5.18 -0.89
CA VAL A 66 -1.76 -4.72 -0.56
C VAL A 66 -1.45 -3.39 -1.26
N ARG A 67 -1.78 -3.25 -2.53
CA ARG A 67 -1.58 -1.99 -3.28
C ARG A 67 -2.38 -0.84 -2.67
N ASP A 68 -3.62 -1.09 -2.31
CA ASP A 68 -4.49 -0.08 -1.67
C ASP A 68 -3.95 0.34 -0.32
N LEU A 69 -3.47 -0.59 0.49
CA LEU A 69 -2.82 -0.32 1.76
C LEU A 69 -1.61 0.60 1.59
N VAL A 70 -0.73 0.30 0.65
CA VAL A 70 0.46 1.13 0.39
C VAL A 70 0.05 2.52 -0.07
N GLY A 71 -0.91 2.64 -0.98
CA GLY A 71 -1.43 3.92 -1.44
C GLY A 71 -2.05 4.75 -0.32
N GLU A 72 -2.81 4.13 0.57
CA GLU A 72 -3.40 4.79 1.74
C GLU A 72 -2.32 5.37 2.68
N ILE A 73 -1.27 4.61 2.96
CA ILE A 73 -0.16 5.06 3.80
C ILE A 73 0.65 6.17 3.13
N GLU A 74 0.93 6.05 1.83
CA GLU A 74 1.60 7.11 1.08
C GLU A 74 0.82 8.43 1.12
N ASP A 75 -0.49 8.37 0.92
CA ASP A 75 -1.35 9.56 0.94
C ASP A 75 -1.45 10.16 2.35
N ARG A 76 -1.58 9.33 3.36
CA ARG A 76 -1.74 9.77 4.74
C ARG A 76 -0.50 10.46 5.30
N TYR A 77 0.68 9.96 4.99
CA TYR A 77 1.93 10.44 5.56
C TYR A 77 2.81 11.23 4.59
N GLY A 78 2.38 11.37 3.34
CA GLY A 78 3.18 12.02 2.30
C GLY A 78 4.48 11.28 1.99
N ALA A 79 4.48 9.97 2.18
CA ALA A 79 5.64 9.12 2.01
C ALA A 79 5.70 8.51 0.61
N ASP A 80 6.90 8.07 0.24
CA ASP A 80 7.18 7.31 -0.96
C ASP A 80 7.56 5.89 -0.59
N VAL A 81 6.82 4.91 -1.08
CA VAL A 81 7.02 3.49 -0.75
C VAL A 81 7.28 2.70 -2.03
N GLU A 82 8.41 2.03 -2.07
CA GLU A 82 8.72 1.08 -3.15
C GLU A 82 7.90 -0.19 -2.97
N LEU A 83 7.07 -0.52 -3.94
CA LEU A 83 6.18 -1.68 -3.86
C LEU A 83 6.45 -2.69 -4.97
N VAL A 84 6.65 -3.94 -4.58
CA VAL A 84 6.69 -5.10 -5.47
C VAL A 84 5.68 -6.12 -4.98
N VAL A 85 4.76 -6.53 -5.86
CA VAL A 85 3.78 -7.59 -5.60
C VAL A 85 3.93 -8.68 -6.64
N VAL A 86 4.11 -9.90 -6.18
CA VAL A 86 4.24 -11.10 -7.01
C VAL A 86 3.09 -12.04 -6.72
N GLY A 87 2.36 -12.44 -7.76
CA GLY A 87 1.22 -13.33 -7.65
C GLY A 87 -0.05 -12.64 -7.16
N ASP A 88 -1.05 -13.44 -6.91
CA ASP A 88 -2.34 -13.02 -6.35
C ASP A 88 -3.04 -14.21 -5.69
N ARG A 89 -4.09 -13.93 -4.94
CA ARG A 89 -5.00 -14.91 -4.34
C ARG A 89 -6.35 -14.29 -4.04
N VAL A 90 -7.37 -15.13 -3.91
CA VAL A 90 -8.66 -14.69 -3.39
C VAL A 90 -8.50 -14.34 -1.91
N PRO A 91 -8.91 -13.15 -1.47
CA PRO A 91 -8.85 -12.76 -0.08
C PRO A 91 -9.67 -13.67 0.81
N ASP A 92 -9.10 -13.99 1.96
CA ASP A 92 -9.74 -14.72 3.04
C ASP A 92 -9.43 -14.04 4.39
N ARG A 93 -9.81 -14.67 5.49
CA ARG A 93 -9.54 -14.12 6.80
C ARG A 93 -8.03 -13.98 7.09
N ALA A 94 -7.23 -14.92 6.62
CA ALA A 94 -5.78 -14.83 6.75
C ALA A 94 -5.22 -13.61 6.00
N THR A 95 -5.77 -13.30 4.82
CA THR A 95 -5.44 -12.09 4.06
C THR A 95 -5.73 -10.82 4.87
N GLU A 96 -6.90 -10.73 5.49
CA GLU A 96 -7.29 -9.57 6.32
C GLU A 96 -6.32 -9.37 7.49
N VAL A 97 -5.94 -10.45 8.15
CA VAL A 97 -4.99 -10.41 9.27
C VAL A 97 -3.61 -9.93 8.83
N ILE A 98 -3.11 -10.46 7.71
CA ILE A 98 -1.79 -10.09 7.18
C ILE A 98 -1.80 -8.63 6.70
N VAL A 99 -2.85 -8.18 6.02
CA VAL A 99 -2.99 -6.78 5.59
C VAL A 99 -3.05 -5.84 6.78
N ALA A 100 -3.75 -6.20 7.85
CA ALA A 100 -3.81 -5.39 9.07
C ALA A 100 -2.43 -5.32 9.77
N ALA A 101 -1.70 -6.42 9.83
CA ALA A 101 -0.35 -6.46 10.37
C ALA A 101 0.64 -5.65 9.50
N ALA A 102 0.52 -5.76 8.18
CA ALA A 102 1.33 -5.00 7.24
C ALA A 102 1.05 -3.49 7.32
N ARG A 103 -0.21 -3.10 7.54
CA ARG A 103 -0.58 -1.68 7.77
C ARG A 103 0.13 -1.12 8.99
N GLU A 104 0.15 -1.84 10.08
CA GLU A 104 0.85 -1.44 11.29
C GLU A 104 2.36 -1.32 11.05
N ALA A 105 2.97 -2.35 10.44
CA ALA A 105 4.39 -2.37 10.14
C ALA A 105 4.80 -1.23 9.19
N LEU A 106 4.05 -0.99 8.13
CA LEU A 106 4.34 0.05 7.15
C LEU A 106 4.14 1.45 7.75
N SER A 107 3.08 1.67 8.53
CA SER A 107 2.86 2.92 9.24
C SER A 107 4.03 3.25 10.16
N ASN A 108 4.56 2.26 10.87
CA ASN A 108 5.72 2.46 11.73
C ASN A 108 7.01 2.72 10.94
N ALA A 109 7.24 1.99 9.87
CA ALA A 109 8.40 2.21 9.00
C ALA A 109 8.43 3.64 8.42
N VAL A 110 7.28 4.14 7.99
CA VAL A 110 7.12 5.49 7.44
C VAL A 110 7.28 6.56 8.51
N ARG A 111 6.76 6.33 9.72
CA ARG A 111 6.78 7.33 10.80
C ARG A 111 8.09 7.38 11.58
N HIS A 112 8.73 6.25 11.76
CA HIS A 112 9.86 6.06 12.69
C HIS A 112 11.11 5.50 12.03
N GLY A 113 11.00 4.92 10.83
CA GLY A 113 12.10 4.43 10.04
C GLY A 113 12.78 5.53 9.24
N ALA A 114 13.60 5.14 8.29
CA ALA A 114 14.24 6.03 7.33
C ALA A 114 14.03 5.55 5.90
N PRO A 115 13.85 6.48 4.95
CA PRO A 115 13.73 6.11 3.53
C PRO A 115 15.03 5.50 2.98
N PRO A 116 14.94 4.68 1.92
CA PRO A 116 13.69 4.25 1.29
C PRO A 116 12.95 3.19 2.11
N VAL A 117 11.62 3.31 2.14
CA VAL A 117 10.73 2.29 2.68
C VAL A 117 10.24 1.42 1.55
N SER A 118 10.29 0.12 1.72
CA SER A 118 9.88 -0.83 0.70
C SER A 118 8.94 -1.90 1.25
N VAL A 119 8.02 -2.32 0.39
CA VAL A 119 7.11 -3.46 0.62
C VAL A 119 7.29 -4.46 -0.49
N TYR A 120 7.55 -5.69 -0.14
CA TYR A 120 7.53 -6.83 -1.03
C TYR A 120 6.44 -7.80 -0.57
N ALA A 121 5.54 -8.16 -1.46
CA ALA A 121 4.49 -9.13 -1.18
C ALA A 121 4.53 -10.27 -2.19
N GLU A 122 4.47 -11.50 -1.70
CA GLU A 122 4.40 -12.71 -2.50
C GLU A 122 3.16 -13.51 -2.12
N LEU A 123 2.29 -13.75 -3.09
CA LEU A 123 0.99 -14.34 -2.90
C LEU A 123 0.81 -15.57 -3.79
N SER A 124 0.29 -16.63 -3.19
CA SER A 124 -0.16 -17.83 -3.88
C SER A 124 -1.42 -18.35 -3.19
N ASP A 125 -2.07 -19.36 -3.77
CA ASP A 125 -3.27 -19.97 -3.18
C ASP A 125 -3.04 -20.52 -1.77
N ARG A 126 -1.79 -20.90 -1.46
CA ARG A 126 -1.43 -21.55 -0.20
C ARG A 126 -0.68 -20.65 0.77
N ARG A 127 -0.11 -19.54 0.30
CA ARG A 127 0.80 -18.73 1.10
C ARG A 127 0.71 -17.26 0.74
N MET A 128 0.78 -16.44 1.75
CA MET A 128 0.93 -15.00 1.61
C MET A 128 2.03 -14.52 2.55
N GLU A 129 3.00 -13.82 2.00
CA GLU A 129 4.10 -13.20 2.76
C GLU A 129 4.20 -11.73 2.38
N VAL A 130 4.35 -10.89 3.38
CA VAL A 130 4.58 -9.45 3.22
C VAL A 130 5.81 -9.05 4.02
N PHE A 131 6.74 -8.40 3.36
CA PHE A 131 7.95 -7.87 3.93
C PHE A 131 7.92 -6.35 3.87
N VAL A 132 8.06 -5.71 5.00
CA VAL A 132 8.19 -4.26 5.13
C VAL A 132 9.61 -3.96 5.61
N ARG A 133 10.32 -3.10 4.88
CA ARG A 133 11.69 -2.74 5.17
C ARG A 133 11.89 -1.23 5.11
N ASP A 134 12.65 -0.71 6.05
CA ASP A 134 13.19 0.65 6.03
C ASP A 134 14.71 0.63 6.24
N ARG A 135 15.35 1.78 6.08
CA ARG A 135 16.79 1.94 6.31
C ARG A 135 17.12 2.74 7.58
N GLY A 136 16.18 2.87 8.49
CA GLY A 136 16.39 3.48 9.78
C GLY A 136 17.40 2.70 10.64
N PRO A 137 17.86 3.31 11.74
CA PRO A 137 18.79 2.66 12.67
C PRO A 137 18.18 1.43 13.36
N GLY A 138 16.91 1.15 13.07
CA GLY A 138 16.11 0.21 13.82
C GLY A 138 15.80 0.75 15.21
N PHE A 139 15.11 -0.03 15.98
CA PHE A 139 14.93 0.26 17.40
C PHE A 139 15.48 -0.92 18.20
N ASP A 140 16.10 -0.59 19.32
CA ASP A 140 16.47 -1.59 20.30
C ASP A 140 15.19 -2.03 21.00
N LEU A 141 14.82 -3.30 20.83
CA LEU A 141 13.60 -3.86 21.39
C LEU A 141 13.62 -3.87 22.93
N ASP A 142 14.81 -3.88 23.51
CA ASP A 142 15.01 -3.88 24.96
C ASP A 142 15.00 -2.44 25.53
N ALA A 143 15.24 -1.43 24.70
CA ALA A 143 15.27 -0.02 25.08
C ALA A 143 13.96 0.74 24.82
N VAL A 144 12.95 0.09 24.22
CA VAL A 144 11.65 0.71 23.93
C VAL A 144 10.86 0.86 25.23
N ALA A 145 10.41 2.09 25.51
CA ALA A 145 9.56 2.37 26.66
C ALA A 145 8.30 1.47 26.68
N PRO A 146 7.80 1.08 27.86
CA PRO A 146 6.67 0.14 27.99
C PRO A 146 5.41 0.52 27.22
N ASP A 147 5.20 1.80 26.97
CA ASP A 147 4.08 2.36 26.18
C ASP A 147 4.24 2.20 24.66
N ARG A 148 5.44 1.83 24.18
CA ARG A 148 5.76 1.58 22.76
C ARG A 148 5.94 0.11 22.40
N HIS A 149 5.68 -0.81 23.30
CA HIS A 149 5.71 -2.26 23.04
C HIS A 149 4.63 -2.71 22.03
N GLY A 150 3.70 -1.83 21.69
CA GLY A 150 2.53 -2.14 20.89
C GLY A 150 2.81 -2.71 19.49
N VAL A 151 3.91 -2.30 18.83
CA VAL A 151 4.17 -2.68 17.45
C VAL A 151 4.55 -4.15 17.31
N ARG A 152 5.58 -4.57 18.02
CA ARG A 152 6.06 -5.94 17.97
C ARG A 152 5.02 -6.91 18.50
N GLU A 153 4.48 -6.61 19.70
CA GLU A 153 3.47 -7.45 20.33
C GLU A 153 2.17 -7.45 19.53
N SER A 154 1.76 -6.32 18.96
CA SER A 154 0.57 -6.22 18.11
C SER A 154 0.70 -7.07 16.84
N ILE A 155 1.81 -6.99 16.13
CA ILE A 155 2.04 -7.74 14.90
C ILE A 155 2.22 -9.24 15.18
N ILE A 156 3.13 -9.58 16.06
CA ILE A 156 3.45 -10.98 16.38
C ILE A 156 2.26 -11.67 17.04
N ALA A 157 1.64 -11.06 18.04
CA ALA A 157 0.50 -11.63 18.74
C ALA A 157 -0.73 -11.76 17.82
N ARG A 158 -0.95 -10.82 16.92
CA ARG A 158 -2.02 -10.90 15.94
C ARG A 158 -1.81 -12.06 14.96
N MET A 159 -0.59 -12.23 14.48
CA MET A 159 -0.25 -13.34 13.58
C MET A 159 -0.36 -14.68 14.29
N ASP A 160 0.17 -14.81 15.52
CA ASP A 160 0.09 -16.04 16.30
C ASP A 160 -1.36 -16.47 16.59
N ARG A 161 -2.25 -15.54 16.93
CA ARG A 161 -3.66 -15.82 17.18
C ARG A 161 -4.40 -16.39 15.97
N HIS A 162 -3.89 -16.16 14.77
CA HIS A 162 -4.52 -16.57 13.50
C HIS A 162 -3.71 -17.64 12.75
N GLY A 163 -2.78 -18.30 13.42
CA GLY A 163 -1.99 -19.41 12.87
C GLY A 163 -0.90 -18.99 11.87
N GLY A 164 -0.58 -17.71 11.82
CA GLY A 164 0.53 -17.16 11.03
C GLY A 164 1.78 -16.88 11.87
N THR A 165 2.79 -16.34 11.25
CA THR A 165 4.03 -15.91 11.90
C THR A 165 4.36 -14.46 11.55
N GLY A 166 4.76 -13.70 12.55
CA GLY A 166 5.32 -12.37 12.40
C GLY A 166 6.72 -12.30 12.98
N ALA A 167 7.62 -11.57 12.36
CA ALA A 167 8.95 -11.33 12.87
C ALA A 167 9.41 -9.90 12.57
N VAL A 168 10.07 -9.29 13.53
CA VAL A 168 10.73 -8.00 13.38
C VAL A 168 12.23 -8.23 13.59
N ARG A 169 13.03 -7.85 12.59
CA ARG A 169 14.48 -8.03 12.63
C ARG A 169 15.21 -6.75 12.28
N ARG A 170 16.26 -6.45 13.01
CA ARG A 170 17.25 -5.47 12.59
C ARG A 170 18.23 -6.16 11.65
N LEU A 171 18.33 -5.66 10.42
CA LEU A 171 19.35 -6.13 9.50
C LEU A 171 20.64 -5.36 9.77
N ALA A 172 21.77 -6.09 9.80
CA ALA A 172 23.08 -5.47 9.85
C ALA A 172 23.29 -4.64 8.58
N GLN A 173 23.87 -3.45 8.74
CA GLN A 173 24.26 -2.59 7.61
C GLN A 173 25.42 -3.20 6.87
#